data_0a3a52a61180535335a8d2510d0d4d37
#
_entry.id   0a3a52a61180535335a8d2510d0d4d37
#
_cell.length_a   1.000
_cell.length_b   1.000
_cell.length_c   1.000
_cell.angle_alpha   90.00
_cell.angle_beta   90.00
_cell.angle_gamma   90.00
#
_symmetry.space_group_name_H-M   'P 1'
#
loop_
_entity.id
_entity.type
_entity.pdbx_description
1 polymer ?
#
loop_
_entity_poly.entity_id
_entity_poly.type
_entity_poly.pdbx_seq_one_letter_code
_entity_poly.pdbx_strand_id
1 'polypeptide(L)'
;MAYKFDPKDETTNLSETGFYSDMERKRRAIGDLGMKMMQVMASEGISEEPELIRVAWDVIAYLTLDPISTTSIRRCFDALRNTFLIKTEEVNTGLRRFHIHRLTADGKLFAMHYFKKAPVESEYERFIREHASVHHGYLIKDTQKILEEKGIYDSVTTGRTENRIVISEKHACIPDIVGVYDDIRDYYEVECGTHNQKEFNYKCSKLAHVTSNILFVTQNRQVLKKTLMRQVEYWIDKVGRENLKELGTRVYLTTLKDLQNDKWTYIYDMTMDEPICCFGKKKGGES
;
A
#
# COMPACT_ATOMS: atom_id res chain seq x y z
N MET A 1 -3.21 -1.24 19.82
CA MET A 1 -4.58 -1.53 20.31
C MET A 1 -5.14 -2.61 19.40
N ALA A 2 -5.39 -3.80 19.91
CA ALA A 2 -6.04 -4.85 19.13
C ALA A 2 -7.49 -4.45 18.89
N TYR A 3 -7.89 -4.39 17.62
CA TYR A 3 -9.27 -4.16 17.23
C TYR A 3 -10.08 -5.36 17.74
N LYS A 4 -10.82 -5.16 18.84
CA LYS A 4 -11.79 -6.16 19.32
C LYS A 4 -12.95 -6.09 18.33
N PHE A 5 -13.14 -7.16 17.56
CA PHE A 5 -14.34 -7.41 16.79
C PHE A 5 -15.52 -7.43 17.77
N ASP A 6 -16.39 -6.43 17.68
CA ASP A 6 -17.68 -6.44 18.38
C ASP A 6 -18.71 -7.08 17.44
N PRO A 7 -19.20 -8.28 17.75
CA PRO A 7 -20.19 -8.96 16.91
C PRO A 7 -21.58 -8.30 16.92
N LYS A 8 -21.75 -7.17 17.61
CA LYS A 8 -23.05 -6.50 17.73
C LYS A 8 -23.37 -5.48 16.65
N ASP A 9 -22.39 -5.09 15.81
CA ASP A 9 -22.66 -4.22 14.69
C ASP A 9 -23.18 -5.01 13.48
N GLU A 10 -24.48 -4.88 13.24
CA GLU A 10 -25.23 -5.31 12.04
C GLU A 10 -25.65 -6.78 11.91
N THR A 11 -25.73 -7.57 12.96
CA THR A 11 -26.44 -8.85 12.85
C THR A 11 -27.95 -8.65 12.99
N THR A 12 -28.65 -8.64 11.85
CA THR A 12 -30.09 -8.94 11.83
C THR A 12 -30.34 -10.27 12.57
N ASN A 13 -31.20 -10.27 13.58
CA ASN A 13 -31.66 -11.46 14.32
C ASN A 13 -32.42 -12.41 13.40
N LEU A 14 -31.71 -13.11 12.50
CA LEU A 14 -32.25 -14.21 11.71
C LEU A 14 -32.31 -15.45 12.61
N SER A 15 -33.48 -16.12 12.67
CA SER A 15 -33.55 -17.47 13.21
C SER A 15 -32.56 -18.39 12.49
N GLU A 16 -32.07 -19.46 13.13
CA GLU A 16 -31.14 -20.41 12.49
C GLU A 16 -31.62 -20.85 11.10
N THR A 17 -32.90 -21.16 10.94
CA THR A 17 -33.53 -21.52 9.66
C THR A 17 -33.44 -20.38 8.64
N GLY A 18 -33.60 -19.14 9.04
CA GLY A 18 -33.46 -17.97 8.20
C GLY A 18 -32.00 -17.75 7.73
N PHE A 19 -31.03 -17.98 8.62
CA PHE A 19 -29.60 -17.90 8.29
C PHE A 19 -29.22 -18.93 7.22
N TYR A 20 -29.54 -20.18 7.38
CA TYR A 20 -29.23 -21.23 6.39
C TYR A 20 -29.89 -20.96 5.03
N SER A 21 -31.15 -20.51 5.03
CA SER A 21 -31.87 -20.14 3.80
C SER A 21 -31.19 -18.97 3.07
N ASP A 22 -30.71 -17.95 3.80
CA ASP A 22 -30.01 -16.83 3.20
C ASP A 22 -28.64 -17.25 2.64
N MET A 23 -27.89 -18.07 3.35
CA MET A 23 -26.59 -18.59 2.88
C MET A 23 -26.75 -19.40 1.58
N GLU A 24 -27.75 -20.29 1.49
CA GLU A 24 -28.02 -21.04 0.28
C GLU A 24 -28.48 -20.16 -0.89
N ARG A 25 -29.29 -19.13 -0.63
CA ARG A 25 -29.68 -18.14 -1.63
C ARG A 25 -28.46 -17.40 -2.17
N LYS A 26 -27.57 -16.92 -1.30
CA LYS A 26 -26.31 -16.25 -1.67
C LYS A 26 -25.42 -17.17 -2.50
N ARG A 27 -25.24 -18.44 -2.06
CA ARG A 27 -24.46 -19.44 -2.80
C ARG A 27 -24.96 -19.64 -4.23
N ARG A 28 -26.29 -19.79 -4.41
CA ARG A 28 -26.88 -19.95 -5.77
C ARG A 28 -26.66 -18.70 -6.61
N ALA A 29 -26.77 -17.51 -6.01
CA ALA A 29 -26.61 -16.24 -6.72
C ALA A 29 -25.16 -16.03 -7.24
N ILE A 30 -24.14 -16.45 -6.48
CA ILE A 30 -22.73 -16.28 -6.89
C ILE A 30 -22.22 -17.41 -7.78
N GLY A 31 -22.84 -18.57 -7.76
CA GLY A 31 -22.42 -19.74 -8.55
C GLY A 31 -21.05 -20.29 -8.19
N ASP A 32 -20.56 -21.25 -8.98
CA ASP A 32 -19.31 -21.93 -8.66
C ASP A 32 -18.07 -21.03 -8.80
N LEU A 33 -18.04 -20.12 -9.76
CA LEU A 33 -16.96 -19.15 -9.89
C LEU A 33 -16.90 -18.22 -8.67
N GLY A 34 -18.05 -17.73 -8.20
CA GLY A 34 -18.12 -16.92 -6.98
C GLY A 34 -17.66 -17.67 -5.75
N MET A 35 -18.01 -18.96 -5.64
CA MET A 35 -17.51 -19.80 -4.54
C MET A 35 -15.99 -19.94 -4.56
N LYS A 36 -15.37 -20.11 -5.75
CA LYS A 36 -13.91 -20.18 -5.88
C LYS A 36 -13.24 -18.84 -5.52
N MET A 37 -13.79 -17.72 -5.99
CA MET A 37 -13.28 -16.39 -5.64
C MET A 37 -13.36 -16.14 -4.12
N MET A 38 -14.49 -16.48 -3.49
CA MET A 38 -14.65 -16.40 -2.04
C MET A 38 -13.65 -17.28 -1.30
N GLN A 39 -13.39 -18.50 -1.82
CA GLN A 39 -12.40 -19.41 -1.24
C GLN A 39 -11.00 -18.79 -1.28
N VAL A 40 -10.57 -18.27 -2.43
CA VAL A 40 -9.26 -17.61 -2.61
C VAL A 40 -9.13 -16.40 -1.68
N MET A 41 -10.14 -15.52 -1.66
CA MET A 41 -10.14 -14.37 -0.76
C MET A 41 -10.02 -14.78 0.71
N ALA A 42 -10.70 -15.86 1.12
CA ALA A 42 -10.71 -16.32 2.49
C ALA A 42 -9.43 -17.09 2.88
N SER A 43 -8.81 -17.84 1.97
CA SER A 43 -7.64 -18.68 2.26
C SER A 43 -6.32 -17.95 2.05
N GLU A 44 -6.23 -17.05 1.07
CA GLU A 44 -5.00 -16.36 0.69
C GLU A 44 -4.96 -14.90 1.17
N GLY A 45 -6.10 -14.33 1.57
CA GLY A 45 -6.20 -12.93 1.97
C GLY A 45 -5.98 -11.93 0.85
N ILE A 46 -6.03 -12.38 -0.41
CA ILE A 46 -5.84 -11.51 -1.59
C ILE A 46 -7.00 -10.53 -1.69
N SER A 47 -6.68 -9.25 -1.88
CA SER A 47 -7.67 -8.17 -2.03
C SER A 47 -7.63 -7.51 -3.41
N GLU A 48 -6.50 -7.51 -4.07
CA GLU A 48 -6.26 -6.84 -5.34
C GLU A 48 -6.94 -7.57 -6.51
N GLU A 49 -7.84 -6.88 -7.25
CA GLU A 49 -8.63 -7.48 -8.34
C GLU A 49 -7.76 -8.14 -9.43
N PRO A 50 -6.69 -7.51 -9.97
CA PRO A 50 -5.83 -8.16 -10.95
C PRO A 50 -5.19 -9.46 -10.46
N GLU A 51 -4.83 -9.52 -9.18
CA GLU A 51 -4.24 -10.71 -8.59
C GLU A 51 -5.28 -11.81 -8.35
N LEU A 52 -6.47 -11.44 -7.86
CA LEU A 52 -7.61 -12.35 -7.74
C LEU A 52 -8.00 -12.96 -9.10
N ILE A 53 -8.00 -12.13 -10.15
CA ILE A 53 -8.26 -12.58 -11.52
C ILE A 53 -7.19 -13.59 -11.95
N ARG A 54 -5.91 -13.30 -11.73
CA ARG A 54 -4.80 -14.20 -12.07
C ARG A 54 -4.93 -15.55 -11.37
N VAL A 55 -5.15 -15.55 -10.05
CA VAL A 55 -5.33 -16.78 -9.27
C VAL A 55 -6.59 -17.55 -9.72
N ALA A 56 -7.69 -16.83 -10.01
CA ALA A 56 -8.88 -17.47 -10.56
C ALA A 56 -8.62 -18.14 -11.92
N TRP A 57 -7.86 -17.51 -12.82
CA TRP A 57 -7.44 -18.11 -14.09
C TRP A 57 -6.63 -19.39 -13.86
N ASP A 58 -5.64 -19.38 -12.97
CA ASP A 58 -4.80 -20.53 -12.68
C ASP A 58 -5.62 -21.71 -12.12
N VAL A 59 -6.55 -21.43 -11.20
CA VAL A 59 -7.43 -22.46 -10.60
C VAL A 59 -8.44 -23.00 -11.61
N ILE A 60 -8.98 -22.16 -12.48
CA ILE A 60 -10.05 -22.52 -13.39
C ILE A 60 -9.49 -23.15 -14.66
N ALA A 61 -8.36 -22.69 -15.20
CA ALA A 61 -7.66 -23.33 -16.29
C ALA A 61 -7.29 -24.79 -15.95
N TYR A 62 -7.07 -25.10 -14.67
CA TYR A 62 -6.85 -26.48 -14.20
C TYR A 62 -8.15 -27.33 -14.16
N LEU A 63 -9.31 -26.68 -13.96
CA LEU A 63 -10.59 -27.39 -13.74
C LEU A 63 -11.48 -27.44 -14.98
N THR A 64 -11.27 -26.56 -15.96
CA THR A 64 -12.09 -26.49 -17.19
C THR A 64 -11.20 -26.28 -18.40
N LEU A 65 -11.52 -26.98 -19.48
CA LEU A 65 -10.84 -26.82 -20.77
C LEU A 65 -11.23 -25.54 -21.51
N ASP A 66 -12.21 -24.79 -20.98
CA ASP A 66 -12.71 -23.58 -21.60
C ASP A 66 -12.16 -22.31 -20.92
N PRO A 67 -11.62 -21.36 -21.68
CA PRO A 67 -11.13 -20.09 -21.14
C PRO A 67 -12.29 -19.24 -20.59
N ILE A 68 -12.19 -18.83 -19.32
CA ILE A 68 -13.18 -17.92 -18.73
C ILE A 68 -12.99 -16.50 -19.27
N SER A 69 -14.05 -15.91 -19.76
CA SER A 69 -13.99 -14.53 -20.24
C SER A 69 -13.85 -13.52 -19.09
N THR A 70 -13.15 -12.43 -19.33
CA THR A 70 -13.07 -11.29 -18.40
C THR A 70 -14.46 -10.79 -17.99
N THR A 71 -15.44 -10.90 -18.89
CA THR A 71 -16.85 -10.55 -18.63
C THR A 71 -17.46 -11.46 -17.57
N SER A 72 -17.18 -12.76 -17.61
CA SER A 72 -17.68 -13.72 -16.59
C SER A 72 -17.10 -13.43 -15.22
N ILE A 73 -15.81 -13.04 -15.14
CA ILE A 73 -15.17 -12.67 -13.90
C ILE A 73 -15.77 -11.38 -13.33
N ARG A 74 -16.00 -10.37 -14.16
CA ARG A 74 -16.66 -9.12 -13.73
C ARG A 74 -18.08 -9.38 -13.22
N ARG A 75 -18.88 -10.20 -13.92
CA ARG A 75 -20.21 -10.61 -13.44
C ARG A 75 -20.14 -11.35 -12.10
N CYS A 76 -19.11 -12.14 -11.88
CA CYS A 76 -18.88 -12.79 -10.60
C CYS A 76 -18.67 -11.77 -9.47
N PHE A 77 -17.82 -10.75 -9.65
CA PHE A 77 -17.64 -9.69 -8.66
C PHE A 77 -18.94 -8.88 -8.45
N ASP A 78 -19.73 -8.64 -9.51
CA ASP A 78 -21.04 -8.01 -9.39
C ASP A 78 -21.99 -8.84 -8.53
N ALA A 79 -22.05 -10.16 -8.74
CA ALA A 79 -22.87 -11.05 -7.93
C ALA A 79 -22.42 -11.08 -6.46
N LEU A 80 -21.11 -11.10 -6.20
CA LEU A 80 -20.55 -11.05 -4.85
C LEU A 80 -20.87 -9.73 -4.14
N ARG A 81 -20.84 -8.59 -4.84
CA ARG A 81 -21.26 -7.29 -4.31
C ARG A 81 -22.76 -7.23 -4.03
N ASN A 82 -23.57 -7.68 -4.99
CA ASN A 82 -25.03 -7.65 -4.89
C ASN A 82 -25.56 -8.56 -3.77
N THR A 83 -24.81 -9.59 -3.40
CA THR A 83 -25.09 -10.46 -2.25
C THR A 83 -24.49 -9.96 -0.94
N PHE A 84 -23.85 -8.78 -0.95
CA PHE A 84 -23.18 -8.17 0.20
C PHE A 84 -22.06 -9.02 0.82
N LEU A 85 -21.51 -9.97 0.07
CA LEU A 85 -20.40 -10.80 0.54
C LEU A 85 -19.05 -10.07 0.46
N ILE A 86 -18.92 -9.13 -0.47
CA ILE A 86 -17.74 -8.29 -0.60
C ILE A 86 -18.09 -6.81 -0.67
N LYS A 87 -17.14 -5.97 -0.28
CA LYS A 87 -17.08 -4.53 -0.62
C LYS A 87 -15.94 -4.29 -1.58
N THR A 88 -16.13 -3.32 -2.49
CA THR A 88 -15.14 -2.93 -3.49
C THR A 88 -14.77 -1.47 -3.30
N GLU A 89 -13.49 -1.18 -3.35
CA GLU A 89 -12.94 0.18 -3.30
C GLU A 89 -11.94 0.35 -4.45
N GLU A 90 -11.78 1.57 -4.93
CA GLU A 90 -10.82 1.89 -5.97
C GLU A 90 -9.53 2.44 -5.34
N VAL A 91 -8.39 1.96 -5.79
CA VAL A 91 -7.06 2.44 -5.41
C VAL A 91 -6.35 2.98 -6.64
N ASN A 92 -5.69 4.13 -6.48
CA ASN A 92 -4.86 4.76 -7.50
C ASN A 92 -3.50 5.14 -6.89
N THR A 93 -2.47 4.39 -7.20
CA THR A 93 -1.11 4.64 -6.69
C THR A 93 -0.33 5.66 -7.54
N GLY A 94 -0.94 6.19 -8.61
CA GLY A 94 -0.26 7.05 -9.58
C GLY A 94 0.51 6.28 -10.65
N LEU A 95 0.85 5.02 -10.38
CA LEU A 95 1.42 4.10 -11.36
C LEU A 95 0.31 3.26 -12.03
N ARG A 96 -0.63 2.79 -11.23
CA ARG A 96 -1.77 1.97 -11.66
C ARG A 96 -3.05 2.33 -10.90
N ARG A 97 -4.18 2.01 -11.54
CA ARG A 97 -5.52 2.18 -10.97
C ARG A 97 -6.24 0.84 -11.05
N PHE A 98 -6.77 0.38 -9.92
CA PHE A 98 -7.39 -0.94 -9.82
C PHE A 98 -8.42 -0.97 -8.69
N HIS A 99 -9.24 -2.01 -8.67
CA HIS A 99 -10.15 -2.28 -7.58
C HIS A 99 -9.53 -3.24 -6.57
N ILE A 100 -9.93 -3.05 -5.33
CA ILE A 100 -9.67 -3.99 -4.25
C ILE A 100 -11.00 -4.50 -3.72
N HIS A 101 -11.02 -5.77 -3.34
CA HIS A 101 -12.19 -6.44 -2.79
C HIS A 101 -11.87 -6.92 -1.39
N ARG A 102 -12.80 -6.70 -0.47
CA ARG A 102 -12.68 -7.21 0.89
C ARG A 102 -13.95 -7.95 1.31
N LEU A 103 -13.79 -9.01 2.10
CA LEU A 103 -14.92 -9.69 2.69
C LEU A 103 -15.64 -8.75 3.66
N THR A 104 -16.97 -8.72 3.59
CA THR A 104 -17.81 -8.11 4.63
C THR A 104 -17.90 -9.02 5.85
N ALA A 105 -18.58 -8.59 6.91
CA ALA A 105 -18.90 -9.47 8.02
C ALA A 105 -19.70 -10.70 7.54
N ASP A 106 -20.71 -10.48 6.69
CA ASP A 106 -21.48 -11.54 6.04
C ASP A 106 -20.61 -12.44 5.16
N GLY A 107 -19.67 -11.86 4.40
CA GLY A 107 -18.74 -12.61 3.59
C GLY A 107 -17.82 -13.52 4.41
N LYS A 108 -17.37 -13.05 5.58
CA LYS A 108 -16.57 -13.87 6.51
C LYS A 108 -17.39 -15.00 7.11
N LEU A 109 -18.63 -14.74 7.53
CA LEU A 109 -19.55 -15.77 8.01
C LEU A 109 -19.87 -16.80 6.93
N PHE A 110 -20.11 -16.34 5.71
CA PHE A 110 -20.33 -17.20 4.54
C PHE A 110 -19.12 -18.11 4.29
N ALA A 111 -17.91 -17.57 4.27
CA ALA A 111 -16.68 -18.32 4.10
C ALA A 111 -16.48 -19.36 5.23
N MET A 112 -16.70 -18.98 6.49
CA MET A 112 -16.63 -19.91 7.62
C MET A 112 -17.67 -21.05 7.49
N HIS A 113 -18.88 -20.73 7.03
CA HIS A 113 -19.95 -21.72 6.87
C HIS A 113 -19.58 -22.77 5.79
N TYR A 114 -19.14 -22.33 4.61
CA TYR A 114 -18.88 -23.22 3.50
C TYR A 114 -17.49 -23.87 3.51
N PHE A 115 -16.45 -23.12 3.89
CA PHE A 115 -15.08 -23.62 3.84
C PHE A 115 -14.59 -24.20 5.17
N LYS A 116 -15.39 -24.09 6.23
CA LYS A 116 -15.10 -24.64 7.57
C LYS A 116 -13.79 -24.14 8.19
N LYS A 117 -13.33 -22.98 7.73
CA LYS A 117 -12.12 -22.31 8.24
C LYS A 117 -12.40 -20.81 8.39
N ALA A 118 -11.82 -20.21 9.42
CA ALA A 118 -11.83 -18.76 9.54
C ALA A 118 -11.00 -18.14 8.40
N PRO A 119 -11.49 -17.08 7.75
CA PRO A 119 -10.70 -16.35 6.77
C PRO A 119 -9.40 -15.83 7.39
N VAL A 120 -8.32 -15.89 6.62
CA VAL A 120 -7.05 -15.27 7.02
C VAL A 120 -7.17 -13.75 6.96
N GLU A 121 -6.27 -13.04 7.64
CA GLU A 121 -6.19 -11.59 7.56
C GLU A 121 -5.96 -11.19 6.10
N SER A 122 -6.83 -10.36 5.56
CA SER A 122 -6.69 -9.88 4.18
C SER A 122 -5.59 -8.81 4.08
N GLU A 123 -5.02 -8.67 2.88
CA GLU A 123 -4.07 -7.59 2.58
C GLU A 123 -4.64 -6.21 2.92
N TYR A 124 -5.94 -6.00 2.65
CA TYR A 124 -6.66 -4.79 3.07
C TYR A 124 -6.59 -4.55 4.57
N GLU A 125 -6.92 -5.57 5.38
CA GLU A 125 -6.93 -5.48 6.85
C GLU A 125 -5.52 -5.27 7.40
N ARG A 126 -4.54 -5.94 6.82
CA ARG A 126 -3.13 -5.77 7.15
C ARG A 126 -2.69 -4.32 6.90
N PHE A 127 -3.00 -3.73 5.75
CA PHE A 127 -2.63 -2.35 5.45
C PHE A 127 -3.30 -1.34 6.38
N ILE A 128 -4.58 -1.54 6.73
CA ILE A 128 -5.23 -0.70 7.74
C ILE A 128 -4.52 -0.81 9.10
N ARG A 129 -4.16 -2.00 9.51
CA ARG A 129 -3.48 -2.24 10.79
C ARG A 129 -2.07 -1.64 10.82
N GLU A 130 -1.32 -1.78 9.74
CA GLU A 130 0.09 -1.37 9.67
C GLU A 130 0.27 0.11 9.28
N HIS A 131 -0.56 0.61 8.40
CA HIS A 131 -0.37 1.94 7.78
C HIS A 131 -1.54 2.89 8.01
N ALA A 132 -2.58 2.47 8.72
CA ALA A 132 -3.84 3.21 8.92
C ALA A 132 -4.56 3.64 7.62
N SER A 133 -4.02 3.26 6.45
CA SER A 133 -4.55 3.60 5.13
C SER A 133 -4.21 2.52 4.11
N VAL A 134 -5.24 2.03 3.44
CA VAL A 134 -5.09 1.06 2.35
C VAL A 134 -4.32 1.65 1.17
N HIS A 135 -4.61 2.91 0.85
CA HIS A 135 -3.92 3.63 -0.23
C HIS A 135 -2.41 3.72 0.03
N HIS A 136 -2.02 4.06 1.26
CA HIS A 136 -0.62 4.10 1.67
C HIS A 136 0.03 2.70 1.57
N GLY A 137 -0.65 1.65 2.06
CA GLY A 137 -0.15 0.28 1.96
C GLY A 137 0.13 -0.16 0.52
N TYR A 138 -0.77 0.14 -0.43
CA TYR A 138 -0.53 -0.19 -1.83
C TYR A 138 0.56 0.68 -2.48
N LEU A 139 0.72 1.92 -2.06
CA LEU A 139 1.82 2.77 -2.52
C LEU A 139 3.17 2.21 -2.05
N ILE A 140 3.25 1.71 -0.81
CA ILE A 140 4.43 0.99 -0.28
C ILE A 140 4.68 -0.30 -1.08
N LYS A 141 3.65 -1.12 -1.32
CA LYS A 141 3.74 -2.35 -2.10
C LYS A 141 4.28 -2.09 -3.52
N ASP A 142 3.77 -1.07 -4.21
CA ASP A 142 4.24 -0.70 -5.54
C ASP A 142 5.67 -0.16 -5.51
N THR A 143 6.04 0.61 -4.49
CA THR A 143 7.42 1.09 -4.30
C THR A 143 8.37 -0.08 -4.06
N GLN A 144 8.04 -0.99 -3.14
CA GLN A 144 8.81 -2.21 -2.87
C GLN A 144 9.06 -3.00 -4.15
N LYS A 145 7.99 -3.27 -4.91
CA LYS A 145 8.08 -4.02 -6.17
C LYS A 145 9.05 -3.37 -7.16
N ILE A 146 8.98 -2.04 -7.33
CA ILE A 146 9.92 -1.31 -8.19
C ILE A 146 11.37 -1.50 -7.73
N LEU A 147 11.63 -1.40 -6.42
CA LEU A 147 12.98 -1.53 -5.86
C LEU A 147 13.52 -2.96 -6.04
N GLU A 148 12.67 -3.99 -5.83
CA GLU A 148 13.02 -5.39 -6.05
C GLU A 148 13.30 -5.68 -7.54
N GLU A 149 12.45 -5.18 -8.46
CA GLU A 149 12.62 -5.36 -9.91
C GLU A 149 13.90 -4.72 -10.45
N LYS A 150 14.42 -3.68 -9.78
CA LYS A 150 15.70 -3.06 -10.15
C LYS A 150 16.91 -3.90 -9.80
N GLY A 151 16.80 -4.82 -8.86
CA GLY A 151 17.89 -5.70 -8.43
C GLY A 151 19.11 -4.97 -7.85
N ILE A 152 18.93 -3.76 -7.32
CA ILE A 152 20.02 -2.96 -6.71
C ILE A 152 20.27 -3.43 -5.26
N TYR A 153 19.19 -3.88 -4.58
CA TYR A 153 19.23 -4.30 -3.19
C TYR A 153 19.28 -5.82 -3.06
N ASP A 154 20.06 -6.31 -2.11
CA ASP A 154 20.07 -7.71 -1.71
C ASP A 154 18.75 -8.10 -1.04
N SER A 155 18.14 -7.15 -0.34
CA SER A 155 16.81 -7.30 0.24
C SER A 155 16.07 -5.97 0.35
N VAL A 156 14.73 -6.03 0.25
CA VAL A 156 13.82 -4.89 0.43
C VAL A 156 12.74 -5.30 1.44
N THR A 157 12.63 -4.61 2.55
CA THR A 157 11.68 -4.93 3.63
C THR A 157 10.70 -3.78 3.89
N THR A 158 9.44 -4.12 4.23
CA THR A 158 8.35 -3.17 4.52
C THR A 158 7.71 -3.41 5.89
N GLY A 159 8.19 -4.41 6.63
CA GLY A 159 7.62 -4.79 7.93
C GLY A 159 7.93 -3.77 9.02
N ARG A 160 6.89 -3.27 9.72
CA ARG A 160 7.08 -2.28 10.80
C ARG A 160 7.99 -2.77 11.94
N THR A 161 7.97 -4.07 12.23
CA THR A 161 8.82 -4.65 13.28
C THR A 161 10.26 -4.78 12.81
N GLU A 162 10.46 -5.21 11.57
CA GLU A 162 11.77 -5.42 10.95
C GLU A 162 12.48 -4.09 10.68
N ASN A 163 11.73 -3.07 10.24
CA ASN A 163 12.24 -1.74 9.93
C ASN A 163 12.41 -0.84 11.16
N ARG A 164 12.15 -1.35 12.37
CA ARG A 164 12.24 -0.54 13.57
C ARG A 164 13.68 -0.27 13.96
N ILE A 165 14.06 1.00 13.98
CA ILE A 165 15.39 1.49 14.39
C ILE A 165 15.26 2.19 15.73
N VAL A 166 15.97 1.69 16.73
CA VAL A 166 16.00 2.31 18.08
C VAL A 166 17.06 3.41 18.07
N ILE A 167 16.65 4.65 18.24
CA ILE A 167 17.54 5.83 18.30
C ILE A 167 17.97 6.06 19.77
N SER A 168 17.03 5.90 20.70
CA SER A 168 17.27 5.97 22.15
C SER A 168 16.21 5.17 22.88
N GLU A 169 16.31 5.06 24.21
CA GLU A 169 15.32 4.33 25.04
C GLU A 169 13.87 4.77 24.78
N LYS A 170 13.65 6.05 24.42
CA LYS A 170 12.30 6.64 24.23
C LYS A 170 11.97 6.93 22.78
N HIS A 171 12.92 6.81 21.86
CA HIS A 171 12.75 7.20 20.48
C HIS A 171 13.14 6.09 19.52
N ALA A 172 12.24 5.75 18.62
CA ALA A 172 12.47 4.86 17.50
C ALA A 172 11.96 5.50 16.20
N CYS A 173 12.58 5.15 15.09
CA CYS A 173 12.13 5.42 13.75
C CYS A 173 11.67 4.14 13.09
N ILE A 174 10.67 4.21 12.25
CA ILE A 174 10.17 3.07 11.47
C ILE A 174 9.97 3.56 10.04
N PRO A 175 10.99 3.46 9.19
CA PRO A 175 10.86 3.73 7.77
C PRO A 175 9.82 2.82 7.12
N ASP A 176 9.12 3.33 6.10
CA ASP A 176 8.14 2.53 5.38
C ASP A 176 8.81 1.38 4.61
N ILE A 177 10.00 1.62 4.04
CA ILE A 177 10.77 0.62 3.31
C ILE A 177 12.26 0.75 3.67
N VAL A 178 12.93 -0.39 3.81
CA VAL A 178 14.40 -0.45 3.95
C VAL A 178 14.95 -1.32 2.83
N GLY A 179 15.82 -0.73 2.01
CA GLY A 179 16.65 -1.44 1.03
C GLY A 179 18.03 -1.70 1.61
N VAL A 180 18.57 -2.92 1.47
CA VAL A 180 19.90 -3.30 1.95
C VAL A 180 20.75 -3.75 0.77
N TYR A 181 21.97 -3.23 0.65
CA TYR A 181 23.00 -3.67 -0.30
C TYR A 181 24.38 -3.53 0.34
N ASP A 182 25.21 -4.55 0.29
CA ASP A 182 26.56 -4.55 0.89
C ASP A 182 26.58 -4.00 2.32
N ASP A 183 25.63 -4.40 3.18
CA ASP A 183 25.43 -3.91 4.56
C ASP A 183 25.04 -2.42 4.68
N ILE A 184 24.94 -1.69 3.57
CA ILE A 184 24.43 -0.32 3.54
C ILE A 184 22.91 -0.34 3.50
N ARG A 185 22.28 0.60 4.23
CA ARG A 185 20.82 0.68 4.32
C ARG A 185 20.32 2.00 3.79
N ASP A 186 19.41 1.91 2.82
CA ASP A 186 18.62 3.04 2.33
C ASP A 186 17.21 3.01 2.96
N TYR A 187 16.77 4.18 3.42
CA TYR A 187 15.49 4.32 4.11
C TYR A 187 14.53 5.15 3.27
N TYR A 188 13.44 4.52 2.87
CA TYR A 188 12.40 5.15 2.07
C TYR A 188 11.18 5.47 2.91
N GLU A 189 10.67 6.66 2.71
CA GLU A 189 9.39 7.12 3.21
C GLU A 189 8.42 7.31 2.06
N VAL A 190 7.25 6.74 2.18
CA VAL A 190 6.22 6.80 1.16
C VAL A 190 5.16 7.81 1.60
N GLU A 191 4.97 8.87 0.84
CA GLU A 191 4.13 9.99 1.25
C GLU A 191 2.89 10.19 0.37
N CYS A 192 1.71 10.07 0.99
CA CYS A 192 0.42 10.36 0.35
C CYS A 192 0.02 11.84 0.47
N GLY A 193 0.79 12.66 1.19
CA GLY A 193 0.48 14.06 1.46
C GLY A 193 -0.63 14.27 2.50
N THR A 194 -0.84 13.29 3.37
CA THR A 194 -1.87 13.32 4.43
C THR A 194 -1.34 13.70 5.80
N HIS A 195 -0.04 13.63 6.02
CA HIS A 195 0.58 14.04 7.28
C HIS A 195 0.46 15.54 7.49
N ASN A 196 0.15 15.94 8.74
CA ASN A 196 0.28 17.33 9.11
C ASN A 196 1.77 17.71 9.30
N GLN A 197 2.07 19.02 9.27
CA GLN A 197 3.44 19.51 9.32
C GLN A 197 4.21 19.10 10.58
N LYS A 198 3.52 18.98 11.73
CA LYS A 198 4.15 18.60 13.00
C LYS A 198 4.61 17.13 12.97
N GLU A 199 3.76 16.25 12.47
CA GLU A 199 4.08 14.83 12.31
C GLU A 199 5.21 14.64 11.31
N PHE A 200 5.15 15.33 10.18
CA PHE A 200 6.18 15.32 9.16
C PHE A 200 7.54 15.77 9.72
N ASN A 201 7.59 16.91 10.41
CA ASN A 201 8.81 17.41 11.02
C ASN A 201 9.41 16.43 12.03
N TYR A 202 8.57 15.81 12.86
CA TYR A 202 9.01 14.82 13.84
C TYR A 202 9.61 13.59 13.18
N LYS A 203 9.00 13.10 12.11
CA LYS A 203 9.46 11.99 11.30
C LYS A 203 10.83 12.30 10.66
N CYS A 204 10.92 13.42 9.94
CA CYS A 204 12.17 13.85 9.29
C CYS A 204 13.32 14.06 10.27
N SER A 205 13.06 14.69 11.41
CA SER A 205 14.09 14.91 12.43
C SER A 205 14.63 13.58 12.99
N LYS A 206 13.77 12.56 13.16
CA LYS A 206 14.23 11.22 13.55
C LYS A 206 15.09 10.57 12.48
N LEU A 207 14.67 10.65 11.21
CA LEU A 207 15.41 10.09 10.10
C LEU A 207 16.78 10.73 9.94
N ALA A 208 16.89 12.05 10.09
CA ALA A 208 18.17 12.77 10.00
C ALA A 208 19.21 12.33 11.05
N HIS A 209 18.78 11.72 12.16
CA HIS A 209 19.69 11.11 13.14
C HIS A 209 20.09 9.67 12.78
N VAL A 210 19.42 9.05 11.82
CA VAL A 210 19.65 7.66 11.43
C VAL A 210 20.40 7.55 10.11
N THR A 211 20.17 8.50 9.20
CA THR A 211 20.73 8.49 7.86
C THR A 211 21.03 9.90 7.35
N SER A 212 22.09 10.01 6.55
CA SER A 212 22.37 11.22 5.77
C SER A 212 21.48 11.36 4.54
N ASN A 213 20.88 10.28 4.03
CA ASN A 213 20.04 10.29 2.85
C ASN A 213 18.60 9.94 3.22
N ILE A 214 17.68 10.90 3.15
CA ILE A 214 16.25 10.70 3.38
C ILE A 214 15.56 10.61 2.01
N LEU A 215 14.96 9.46 1.71
CA LEU A 215 14.42 9.15 0.39
C LEU A 215 12.89 9.15 0.46
N PHE A 216 12.24 10.08 -0.25
CA PHE A 216 10.79 10.19 -0.29
C PHE A 216 10.23 9.77 -1.65
N VAL A 217 9.21 8.91 -1.61
CA VAL A 217 8.44 8.49 -2.78
C VAL A 217 6.98 8.91 -2.61
N THR A 218 6.39 9.50 -3.64
CA THR A 218 4.98 9.87 -3.63
C THR A 218 4.25 9.42 -4.89
N GLN A 219 2.92 9.38 -4.83
CA GLN A 219 2.11 8.87 -5.93
C GLN A 219 2.23 9.68 -7.23
N ASN A 220 2.35 11.01 -7.14
CA ASN A 220 2.35 11.88 -8.33
C ASN A 220 3.00 13.24 -8.07
N ARG A 221 3.27 13.96 -9.18
CA ARG A 221 3.93 15.28 -9.14
C ARG A 221 3.10 16.37 -8.45
N GLN A 222 1.78 16.21 -8.37
CA GLN A 222 0.94 17.20 -7.68
C GLN A 222 1.16 17.13 -6.17
N VAL A 223 1.12 15.93 -5.58
CA VAL A 223 1.43 15.71 -4.16
C VAL A 223 2.87 16.13 -3.88
N LEU A 224 3.82 15.74 -4.75
CA LEU A 224 5.22 16.10 -4.61
C LEU A 224 5.41 17.62 -4.51
N LYS A 225 4.91 18.38 -5.48
CA LYS A 225 5.13 19.83 -5.56
C LYS A 225 4.30 20.64 -4.57
N LYS A 226 3.00 20.28 -4.39
CA LYS A 226 2.08 21.08 -3.58
C LYS A 226 2.16 20.80 -2.09
N THR A 227 2.59 19.60 -1.72
CA THR A 227 2.59 19.15 -0.32
C THR A 227 4.00 18.83 0.14
N LEU A 228 4.63 17.81 -0.43
CA LEU A 228 5.88 17.26 0.08
C LEU A 228 7.04 18.27 0.05
N MET A 229 7.26 18.95 -1.07
CA MET A 229 8.31 19.97 -1.16
C MET A 229 8.14 21.06 -0.09
N ARG A 230 6.92 21.58 0.07
CA ARG A 230 6.64 22.62 1.09
C ARG A 230 6.90 22.13 2.52
N GLN A 231 6.54 20.88 2.79
CA GLN A 231 6.79 20.27 4.10
C GLN A 231 8.29 20.10 4.37
N VAL A 232 9.05 19.67 3.35
CA VAL A 232 10.52 19.55 3.43
C VAL A 232 11.16 20.93 3.64
N GLU A 233 10.80 21.92 2.84
CA GLU A 233 11.31 23.29 2.95
C GLU A 233 11.03 23.88 4.35
N TYR A 234 9.80 23.76 4.84
CA TYR A 234 9.44 24.20 6.18
C TYR A 234 10.23 23.47 7.28
N TRP A 235 10.47 22.17 7.12
CA TRP A 235 11.27 21.40 8.07
C TRP A 235 12.73 21.84 8.06
N ILE A 236 13.33 22.07 6.88
CA ILE A 236 14.69 22.59 6.74
C ILE A 236 14.84 23.95 7.41
N ASP A 237 13.89 24.85 7.17
CA ASP A 237 13.89 26.19 7.78
C ASP A 237 13.79 26.10 9.30
N LYS A 238 12.94 25.20 9.81
CA LYS A 238 12.70 25.05 11.26
C LYS A 238 13.89 24.44 11.99
N VAL A 239 14.56 23.44 11.42
CA VAL A 239 15.73 22.78 12.01
C VAL A 239 16.98 23.65 11.86
N GLY A 240 17.03 24.42 10.79
CA GLY A 240 18.18 25.20 10.38
C GLY A 240 19.10 24.43 9.42
N ARG A 241 19.38 25.03 8.28
CA ARG A 241 20.20 24.43 7.23
C ARG A 241 21.59 24.03 7.73
N GLU A 242 22.25 24.87 8.53
CA GLU A 242 23.59 24.58 9.05
C GLU A 242 23.61 23.32 9.93
N ASN A 243 22.58 23.13 10.79
CA ASN A 243 22.46 21.91 11.60
C ASN A 243 22.32 20.66 10.72
N LEU A 244 21.54 20.73 9.64
CA LEU A 244 21.36 19.61 8.71
C LEU A 244 22.61 19.38 7.85
N LYS A 245 23.37 20.42 7.55
CA LYS A 245 24.66 20.35 6.86
C LYS A 245 25.70 19.64 7.71
N GLU A 246 25.76 19.94 9.02
CA GLU A 246 26.65 19.25 9.96
C GLU A 246 26.32 17.74 10.04
N LEU A 247 25.04 17.37 9.91
CA LEU A 247 24.58 15.99 9.83
C LEU A 247 24.81 15.35 8.46
N GLY A 248 25.29 16.10 7.46
CA GLY A 248 25.46 15.65 6.07
C GLY A 248 24.14 15.30 5.38
N THR A 249 23.02 15.89 5.82
CA THR A 249 21.69 15.50 5.39
C THR A 249 21.42 15.88 3.93
N ARG A 250 20.89 14.93 3.16
CA ARG A 250 20.33 15.11 1.83
C ARG A 250 18.92 14.55 1.78
N VAL A 251 18.03 15.24 1.10
CA VAL A 251 16.64 14.80 0.93
C VAL A 251 16.36 14.61 -0.55
N TYR A 252 15.95 13.41 -0.90
CA TYR A 252 15.64 13.01 -2.27
C TYR A 252 14.14 12.86 -2.42
N LEU A 253 13.55 13.51 -3.42
CA LEU A 253 12.13 13.45 -3.69
C LEU A 253 11.86 12.88 -5.08
N THR A 254 10.96 11.90 -5.15
CA THR A 254 10.53 11.33 -6.43
C THR A 254 9.06 10.93 -6.41
N THR A 255 8.54 10.58 -7.59
CA THR A 255 7.24 9.91 -7.74
C THR A 255 7.46 8.45 -8.10
N LEU A 256 6.46 7.58 -7.87
CA LEU A 256 6.54 6.18 -8.30
C LEU A 256 6.94 6.04 -9.77
N LYS A 257 6.33 6.85 -10.65
CA LYS A 257 6.64 6.81 -12.08
C LYS A 257 8.07 7.23 -12.39
N ASP A 258 8.59 8.23 -11.68
CA ASP A 258 9.95 8.68 -11.89
C ASP A 258 10.94 7.69 -11.27
N LEU A 259 10.63 7.10 -10.11
CA LEU A 259 11.40 6.04 -9.47
C LEU A 259 11.55 4.82 -10.39
N GLN A 260 10.48 4.39 -11.06
CA GLN A 260 10.50 3.31 -12.04
C GLN A 260 11.49 3.56 -13.18
N ASN A 261 11.74 4.84 -13.52
CA ASN A 261 12.67 5.28 -14.56
C ASN A 261 14.03 5.75 -14.02
N ASP A 262 14.42 5.35 -12.80
CA ASP A 262 15.67 5.72 -12.12
C ASP A 262 15.89 7.23 -11.99
N LYS A 263 14.79 7.97 -11.69
CA LYS A 263 14.84 9.43 -11.64
C LYS A 263 14.43 9.96 -10.27
N TRP A 264 15.29 10.80 -9.71
CA TRP A 264 14.93 11.68 -8.62
C TRP A 264 14.40 13.00 -9.18
N THR A 265 13.26 13.49 -8.69
CA THR A 265 12.66 14.71 -9.22
C THR A 265 13.36 15.95 -8.66
N TYR A 266 13.64 15.95 -7.35
CA TYR A 266 14.35 17.00 -6.63
C TYR A 266 15.30 16.40 -5.61
N ILE A 267 16.43 17.09 -5.39
CA ILE A 267 17.41 16.76 -4.36
C ILE A 267 17.70 18.04 -3.59
N TYR A 268 17.44 18.01 -2.28
CA TYR A 268 17.85 19.04 -1.33
C TYR A 268 19.18 18.59 -0.72
N ASP A 269 20.28 19.12 -1.22
CA ASP A 269 21.60 18.96 -0.60
C ASP A 269 21.85 20.16 0.28
N MET A 270 22.12 19.95 1.56
CA MET A 270 22.26 21.04 2.53
C MET A 270 23.52 21.88 2.29
N THR A 271 24.42 21.46 1.44
CA THR A 271 25.57 22.24 1.00
C THR A 271 25.25 23.24 -0.12
N MET A 272 24.04 23.16 -0.71
CA MET A 272 23.57 24.00 -1.82
C MET A 272 22.45 24.93 -1.33
N ASP A 273 22.37 26.14 -1.87
CA ASP A 273 21.34 27.13 -1.47
C ASP A 273 19.95 26.78 -2.01
N GLU A 274 19.89 26.20 -3.20
CA GLU A 274 18.64 25.80 -3.86
C GLU A 274 18.59 24.30 -4.14
N PRO A 275 17.38 23.69 -4.18
CA PRO A 275 17.24 22.29 -4.54
C PRO A 275 17.64 22.04 -5.99
N ILE A 276 18.32 20.93 -6.21
CA ILE A 276 18.68 20.48 -7.56
C ILE A 276 17.43 19.85 -8.20
N CYS A 277 16.96 20.43 -9.32
CA CYS A 277 15.93 19.82 -10.14
C CYS A 277 16.56 18.81 -11.11
N CYS A 278 16.29 17.51 -10.92
CA CYS A 278 16.87 16.44 -11.73
C CYS A 278 16.18 16.27 -13.11
N PHE A 279 15.07 16.96 -13.37
CA PHE A 279 14.53 17.09 -14.71
C PHE A 279 15.23 18.22 -15.44
N GLY A 280 16.04 17.86 -16.41
CA GLY A 280 16.75 18.82 -17.23
C GLY A 280 15.82 19.96 -17.69
N LYS A 281 16.23 21.18 -17.45
CA LYS A 281 15.73 22.32 -18.23
C LYS A 281 15.88 21.90 -19.70
N LYS A 282 14.77 21.83 -20.46
CA LYS A 282 14.89 21.87 -21.93
C LYS A 282 15.81 23.03 -22.19
N LYS A 283 17.00 22.77 -22.73
CA LYS A 283 17.84 23.80 -23.30
C LYS A 283 16.92 24.56 -24.23
N GLY A 284 16.61 25.81 -23.87
CA GLY A 284 15.93 26.73 -24.76
C GLY A 284 16.72 26.73 -26.03
N GLY A 285 16.08 26.40 -27.14
CA GLY A 285 16.70 26.53 -28.42
C GLY A 285 17.16 27.98 -28.57
N GLU A 286 18.42 28.19 -28.71
CA GLU A 286 18.95 29.38 -29.31
C GLU A 286 18.48 29.35 -30.78
N SER A 287 17.59 30.29 -31.10
CA SER A 287 17.19 30.64 -32.43
C SER A 287 18.32 31.40 -33.12
#